data_eaca626d37a5a01c680e03cef74e8f78
#
_entry.id   eaca626d37a5a01c680e03cef74e8f78
#
_cell.length_a   1.000
_cell.length_b   1.000
_cell.length_c   1.000
_cell.angle_alpha   90.00
_cell.angle_beta   90.00
_cell.angle_gamma   90.00
#
_symmetry.space_group_name_H-M   'P 1'
#
loop_
_entity.id
_entity.type
_entity.pdbx_description
1 polymer ?
#
loop_
_entity_poly.entity_id
_entity_poly.type
_entity_poly.pdbx_seq_one_letter_code
_entity_poly.pdbx_strand_id
1 'polypeptide(L)'
;MESGAGRPGFLKNNTTARRVRMKRKANKLIIGIIFLAGLSLLLYPFVANQWNNYRQKQLISSYEQTVSEKDAAHEIDYDAELQKAEAYNEALLPSILPDSFAVAAASDKEDQSYMDALNIAGDEMMGIVEIPKIDIKLPIYHTTDEDVLKQAAGHLEGSSLPIGGKSTHAVISAHRGLPSASLFTDLDQLEEGDHFLIHVLNETLCYEVDKIFVVKPEETSSLAVEEGKDLVTLLTCTPYGVNTERLLVRGHRVPYVEQEVADEKTPLNGISLHTNYLLWVIIGLVITTIFILVLYLKEKKLQKKKNETS
;
A
#
# COMPACT_ATOMS: atom_id res chain seq x y z
N MET A 1 -84.02 -19.47 -29.57
CA MET A 1 -82.65 -19.76 -29.93
C MET A 1 -81.85 -18.51 -29.75
N GLU A 2 -81.28 -18.33 -28.54
CA GLU A 2 -80.35 -17.20 -28.24
C GLU A 2 -78.94 -17.70 -28.13
N SER A 3 -78.11 -17.24 -29.01
CA SER A 3 -76.67 -17.55 -29.01
C SER A 3 -75.90 -16.58 -28.11
N GLY A 4 -75.40 -17.07 -27.03
CA GLY A 4 -74.54 -16.34 -26.10
C GLY A 4 -73.19 -15.99 -26.71
N ALA A 5 -73.00 -14.69 -26.95
CA ALA A 5 -71.65 -14.17 -27.31
C ALA A 5 -70.83 -13.95 -26.05
N GLY A 6 -69.87 -14.83 -25.78
CA GLY A 6 -68.93 -14.70 -24.70
C GLY A 6 -67.99 -13.50 -24.87
N ARG A 7 -67.81 -12.69 -23.83
CA ARG A 7 -66.98 -11.48 -23.78
C ARG A 7 -65.48 -11.83 -23.77
N PRO A 8 -64.69 -11.49 -24.81
CA PRO A 8 -63.24 -11.80 -24.83
C PRO A 8 -62.35 -10.70 -24.19
N GLY A 9 -62.91 -9.74 -23.45
CA GLY A 9 -62.15 -8.59 -22.95
C GLY A 9 -61.40 -8.77 -21.64
N PHE A 10 -61.77 -9.72 -20.81
CA PHE A 10 -61.28 -9.79 -19.40
C PHE A 10 -59.90 -10.46 -19.24
N LEU A 11 -59.48 -11.33 -20.16
CA LEU A 11 -58.23 -12.08 -20.07
C LEU A 11 -56.99 -11.30 -20.57
N LYS A 12 -57.18 -10.33 -21.50
CA LYS A 12 -56.08 -9.51 -22.03
C LYS A 12 -55.52 -8.47 -21.03
N ASN A 13 -56.33 -7.95 -20.12
CA ASN A 13 -55.90 -6.93 -19.14
C ASN A 13 -55.00 -7.50 -18.04
N ASN A 14 -55.19 -8.75 -17.62
CA ASN A 14 -54.42 -9.36 -16.56
C ASN A 14 -52.97 -9.75 -16.99
N THR A 15 -52.76 -10.15 -18.24
CA THR A 15 -51.45 -10.51 -18.79
C THR A 15 -50.60 -9.26 -19.03
N THR A 16 -51.19 -8.14 -19.46
CA THR A 16 -50.49 -6.86 -19.66
C THR A 16 -50.06 -6.24 -18.34
N ALA A 17 -50.91 -6.25 -17.32
CA ALA A 17 -50.61 -5.77 -15.97
C ALA A 17 -49.49 -6.60 -15.30
N ARG A 18 -49.53 -7.93 -15.50
CA ARG A 18 -48.49 -8.85 -15.00
C ARG A 18 -47.14 -8.60 -15.68
N ARG A 19 -47.10 -8.37 -17.01
CA ARG A 19 -45.86 -8.03 -17.77
C ARG A 19 -45.29 -6.70 -17.33
N VAL A 20 -46.09 -5.67 -17.12
CA VAL A 20 -45.63 -4.36 -16.62
C VAL A 20 -45.07 -4.46 -15.21
N ARG A 21 -45.69 -5.25 -14.33
CA ARG A 21 -45.22 -5.49 -12.96
C ARG A 21 -43.89 -6.29 -12.94
N MET A 22 -43.72 -7.28 -13.84
CA MET A 22 -42.47 -8.02 -13.99
C MET A 22 -41.34 -7.12 -14.52
N LYS A 23 -41.58 -6.31 -15.54
CA LYS A 23 -40.60 -5.33 -16.06
C LYS A 23 -40.16 -4.34 -14.98
N ARG A 24 -41.11 -3.82 -14.15
CA ARG A 24 -40.76 -2.93 -13.02
C ARG A 24 -39.89 -3.63 -11.96
N LYS A 25 -40.18 -4.88 -11.64
CA LYS A 25 -39.34 -5.69 -10.71
C LYS A 25 -37.95 -5.96 -11.29
N ALA A 26 -37.87 -6.33 -12.58
CA ALA A 26 -36.61 -6.54 -13.28
C ALA A 26 -35.74 -5.27 -13.31
N ASN A 27 -36.36 -4.10 -13.61
CA ASN A 27 -35.63 -2.83 -13.62
C ASN A 27 -35.11 -2.46 -12.22
N LYS A 28 -35.88 -2.71 -11.14
CA LYS A 28 -35.41 -2.47 -9.76
C LYS A 28 -34.26 -3.41 -9.38
N LEU A 29 -34.31 -4.67 -9.84
CA LEU A 29 -33.21 -5.62 -9.63
C LEU A 29 -31.94 -5.19 -10.38
N ILE A 30 -32.06 -4.79 -11.64
CA ILE A 30 -30.93 -4.31 -12.45
C ILE A 30 -30.31 -3.07 -11.81
N ILE A 31 -31.11 -2.10 -11.37
CA ILE A 31 -30.62 -0.91 -10.65
C ILE A 31 -29.89 -1.32 -9.37
N GLY A 32 -30.43 -2.26 -8.61
CA GLY A 32 -29.79 -2.80 -7.41
C GLY A 32 -28.42 -3.46 -7.70
N ILE A 33 -28.33 -4.25 -8.78
CA ILE A 33 -27.08 -4.89 -9.20
C ILE A 33 -26.04 -3.85 -9.62
N ILE A 34 -26.44 -2.85 -10.42
CA ILE A 34 -25.54 -1.76 -10.84
C ILE A 34 -25.05 -0.96 -9.63
N PHE A 35 -25.94 -0.69 -8.68
CA PHE A 35 -25.58 0.00 -7.43
C PHE A 35 -24.57 -0.81 -6.60
N LEU A 36 -24.82 -2.11 -6.42
CA LEU A 36 -23.91 -2.99 -5.67
C LEU A 36 -22.54 -3.12 -6.36
N ALA A 37 -22.53 -3.21 -7.69
CA ALA A 37 -21.28 -3.24 -8.45
C ALA A 37 -20.49 -1.93 -8.29
N GLY A 38 -21.17 -0.77 -8.39
CA GLY A 38 -20.52 0.52 -8.16
C GLY A 38 -20.01 0.69 -6.73
N LEU A 39 -20.78 0.25 -5.74
CA LEU A 39 -20.38 0.28 -4.33
C LEU A 39 -19.17 -0.65 -4.07
N SER A 40 -19.14 -1.84 -4.68
CA SER A 40 -18.02 -2.77 -4.57
C SER A 40 -16.73 -2.17 -5.14
N LEU A 41 -16.81 -1.50 -6.30
CA LEU A 41 -15.66 -0.80 -6.89
C LEU A 41 -15.16 0.34 -6.00
N LEU A 42 -16.08 1.08 -5.38
CA LEU A 42 -15.76 2.19 -4.49
C LEU A 42 -15.12 1.73 -3.17
N LEU A 43 -15.56 0.58 -2.63
CA LEU A 43 -15.03 0.02 -1.39
C LEU A 43 -13.75 -0.78 -1.61
N TYR A 44 -13.43 -1.18 -2.85
CA TYR A 44 -12.28 -2.05 -3.16
C TYR A 44 -10.96 -1.55 -2.58
N PRO A 45 -10.53 -0.28 -2.76
CA PRO A 45 -9.26 0.18 -2.24
C PRO A 45 -9.18 0.09 -0.70
N PHE A 46 -10.29 0.42 -0.02
CA PHE A 46 -10.34 0.32 1.44
C PHE A 46 -10.18 -1.13 1.94
N VAL A 47 -10.97 -2.05 1.37
CA VAL A 47 -10.90 -3.47 1.78
C VAL A 47 -9.55 -4.07 1.42
N ALA A 48 -9.02 -3.76 0.23
CA ALA A 48 -7.73 -4.26 -0.23
C ALA A 48 -6.58 -3.75 0.64
N ASN A 49 -6.57 -2.45 1.01
CA ASN A 49 -5.57 -1.88 1.90
C ASN A 49 -5.62 -2.51 3.31
N GLN A 50 -6.82 -2.69 3.89
CA GLN A 50 -6.96 -3.36 5.19
C GLN A 50 -6.48 -4.81 5.15
N TRP A 51 -6.75 -5.52 4.06
CA TRP A 51 -6.25 -6.88 3.85
C TRP A 51 -4.74 -6.90 3.74
N ASN A 52 -4.15 -5.95 2.99
CA ASN A 52 -2.70 -5.87 2.84
C ASN A 52 -2.00 -5.52 4.16
N ASN A 53 -2.53 -4.55 4.92
CA ASN A 53 -2.02 -4.22 6.26
C ASN A 53 -2.09 -5.42 7.22
N TYR A 54 -3.16 -6.20 7.15
CA TYR A 54 -3.28 -7.45 7.92
C TYR A 54 -2.19 -8.46 7.50
N ARG A 55 -1.99 -8.65 6.19
CA ARG A 55 -0.92 -9.54 5.68
C ARG A 55 0.47 -9.09 6.11
N GLN A 56 0.79 -7.80 6.00
CA GLN A 56 2.07 -7.24 6.45
C GLN A 56 2.32 -7.52 7.92
N LYS A 57 1.32 -7.30 8.79
CA LYS A 57 1.41 -7.65 10.20
C LYS A 57 1.64 -9.14 10.43
N GLN A 58 1.01 -10.01 9.64
CA GLN A 58 1.23 -11.46 9.71
C GLN A 58 2.65 -11.85 9.28
N LEU A 59 3.16 -11.27 8.19
CA LEU A 59 4.53 -11.51 7.70
C LEU A 59 5.55 -11.08 8.76
N ILE A 60 5.41 -9.87 9.30
CA ILE A 60 6.28 -9.35 10.36
C ILE A 60 6.22 -10.25 11.60
N SER A 61 5.01 -10.61 12.06
CA SER A 61 4.83 -11.46 13.23
C SER A 61 5.41 -12.87 13.02
N SER A 62 5.26 -13.44 11.82
CA SER A 62 5.85 -14.74 11.47
C SER A 62 7.37 -14.68 11.46
N TYR A 63 7.95 -13.62 10.89
CA TYR A 63 9.38 -13.38 10.89
C TYR A 63 9.93 -13.22 12.32
N GLU A 64 9.33 -12.31 13.12
CA GLU A 64 9.72 -12.07 14.50
C GLU A 64 9.64 -13.37 15.34
N GLN A 65 8.59 -14.18 15.13
CA GLN A 65 8.45 -15.49 15.79
C GLN A 65 9.57 -16.45 15.37
N THR A 66 9.83 -16.59 14.06
CA THR A 66 10.86 -17.49 13.53
C THR A 66 12.24 -17.09 14.05
N VAL A 67 12.57 -15.79 14.02
CA VAL A 67 13.83 -15.27 14.56
C VAL A 67 13.91 -15.54 16.06
N SER A 68 12.86 -15.28 16.82
CA SER A 68 12.84 -15.54 18.28
C SER A 68 13.00 -17.03 18.62
N GLU A 69 12.36 -17.94 17.85
CA GLU A 69 12.49 -19.40 18.05
C GLU A 69 13.92 -19.87 17.75
N LYS A 70 14.53 -19.40 16.66
CA LYS A 70 15.92 -19.72 16.29
C LYS A 70 16.93 -19.14 17.29
N ASP A 71 16.70 -17.92 17.77
CA ASP A 71 17.54 -17.28 18.80
C ASP A 71 17.48 -18.04 20.11
N ALA A 72 16.29 -18.44 20.58
CA ALA A 72 16.11 -19.27 21.77
C ALA A 72 16.77 -20.64 21.64
N ALA A 73 16.86 -21.18 20.42
CA ALA A 73 17.58 -22.41 20.11
C ALA A 73 19.10 -22.23 19.94
N HIS A 74 19.62 -21.00 20.01
CA HIS A 74 21.01 -20.62 19.70
C HIS A 74 21.43 -21.04 18.27
N GLU A 75 20.51 -20.97 17.31
CA GLU A 75 20.77 -21.32 15.91
C GLU A 75 21.21 -20.09 15.09
N ILE A 76 21.08 -18.86 15.61
CA ILE A 76 21.50 -17.64 14.94
C ILE A 76 22.86 -17.21 15.47
N ASP A 77 23.83 -17.16 14.58
CA ASP A 77 25.11 -16.50 14.82
C ASP A 77 25.05 -15.09 14.24
N TYR A 78 24.63 -14.13 15.07
CA TYR A 78 24.48 -12.73 14.65
C TYR A 78 25.78 -12.11 14.18
N ASP A 79 26.92 -12.50 14.78
CA ASP A 79 28.23 -12.00 14.38
C ASP A 79 28.61 -12.51 12.97
N ALA A 80 28.32 -13.77 12.69
CA ALA A 80 28.53 -14.34 11.36
C ALA A 80 27.60 -13.72 10.30
N GLU A 81 26.32 -13.46 10.62
CA GLU A 81 25.38 -12.79 9.71
C GLU A 81 25.80 -11.34 9.45
N LEU A 82 26.23 -10.62 10.49
CA LEU A 82 26.76 -9.27 10.34
C LEU A 82 28.02 -9.25 9.46
N GLN A 83 28.96 -10.17 9.68
CA GLN A 83 30.18 -10.28 8.85
C GLN A 83 29.88 -10.57 7.37
N LYS A 84 28.86 -11.40 7.07
CA LYS A 84 28.42 -11.62 5.68
C LYS A 84 27.93 -10.34 5.04
N ALA A 85 27.09 -9.58 5.76
CA ALA A 85 26.52 -8.33 5.27
C ALA A 85 27.61 -7.24 5.12
N GLU A 86 28.56 -7.16 6.06
CA GLU A 86 29.72 -6.27 5.97
C GLU A 86 30.59 -6.63 4.75
N ALA A 87 30.89 -7.91 4.55
CA ALA A 87 31.68 -8.36 3.41
C ALA A 87 31.01 -8.03 2.07
N TYR A 88 29.68 -8.15 1.99
CA TYR A 88 28.93 -7.70 0.82
C TYR A 88 29.10 -6.18 0.62
N ASN A 89 28.88 -5.38 1.67
CA ASN A 89 29.01 -3.92 1.60
C ASN A 89 30.43 -3.47 1.20
N GLU A 90 31.47 -4.14 1.69
CA GLU A 90 32.87 -3.87 1.31
C GLU A 90 33.18 -4.28 -0.14
N ALA A 91 32.53 -5.32 -0.64
CA ALA A 91 32.73 -5.79 -2.01
C ALA A 91 31.99 -4.93 -3.06
N LEU A 92 31.04 -4.06 -2.62
CA LEU A 92 30.34 -3.17 -3.52
C LEU A 92 31.29 -2.22 -4.22
N LEU A 93 31.41 -2.38 -5.52
CA LEU A 93 32.15 -1.43 -6.34
C LEU A 93 31.34 -0.14 -6.48
N PRO A 94 32.02 1.03 -6.60
CA PRO A 94 31.34 2.27 -6.94
C PRO A 94 30.65 2.12 -8.30
N SER A 95 29.40 1.70 -8.32
CA SER A 95 28.60 1.52 -9.52
C SER A 95 27.47 2.55 -9.57
N ILE A 96 27.04 2.89 -10.78
CA ILE A 96 25.80 3.64 -10.96
C ILE A 96 24.65 2.70 -10.66
N LEU A 97 23.92 2.99 -9.60
CA LEU A 97 22.73 2.19 -9.24
C LEU A 97 21.65 2.38 -10.31
N PRO A 98 20.96 1.32 -10.70
CA PRO A 98 19.81 1.43 -11.59
C PRO A 98 18.60 2.01 -10.87
N ASP A 99 17.59 2.45 -11.62
CA ASP A 99 16.29 2.81 -11.03
C ASP A 99 15.60 1.56 -10.45
N SER A 100 15.23 1.61 -9.18
CA SER A 100 14.64 0.48 -8.43
C SER A 100 13.41 -0.15 -9.10
N PHE A 101 12.64 0.65 -9.83
CA PHE A 101 11.44 0.16 -10.52
C PHE A 101 11.70 -0.31 -11.95
N ALA A 102 12.91 -0.09 -12.47
CA ALA A 102 13.33 -0.59 -13.78
C ALA A 102 14.06 -1.92 -13.70
N VAL A 103 14.73 -2.20 -12.56
CA VAL A 103 15.49 -3.46 -12.34
C VAL A 103 14.59 -4.68 -12.34
N ALA A 104 13.36 -4.55 -11.83
CA ALA A 104 12.34 -5.61 -11.86
C ALA A 104 12.11 -6.27 -13.25
N ALA A 105 12.66 -5.66 -14.30
CA ALA A 105 12.55 -6.15 -15.67
C ALA A 105 13.84 -6.76 -16.25
N ALA A 106 14.98 -6.72 -15.54
CA ALA A 106 16.29 -6.92 -16.19
C ALA A 106 17.26 -7.94 -15.55
N SER A 107 17.02 -8.48 -14.34
CA SER A 107 18.00 -9.36 -13.70
C SER A 107 17.74 -10.84 -13.98
N ASP A 108 18.55 -11.41 -14.88
CA ASP A 108 18.58 -12.86 -15.14
C ASP A 108 19.51 -13.66 -14.19
N LYS A 109 20.17 -13.01 -13.23
CA LYS A 109 21.07 -13.67 -12.26
C LYS A 109 21.02 -12.98 -10.91
N GLU A 110 20.45 -13.67 -9.94
CA GLU A 110 20.53 -13.30 -8.53
C GLU A 110 21.97 -13.53 -8.03
N ASP A 111 22.55 -12.53 -7.35
CA ASP A 111 23.80 -12.71 -6.61
C ASP A 111 23.51 -13.52 -5.35
N GLN A 112 24.02 -14.77 -5.30
CA GLN A 112 23.79 -15.68 -4.18
C GLN A 112 24.33 -15.10 -2.87
N SER A 113 25.42 -14.34 -2.90
CA SER A 113 25.99 -13.71 -1.69
C SER A 113 25.05 -12.63 -1.13
N TYR A 114 24.34 -11.94 -2.01
CA TYR A 114 23.28 -10.98 -1.66
C TYR A 114 22.08 -11.68 -1.05
N MET A 115 21.55 -12.71 -1.70
CA MET A 115 20.35 -13.43 -1.27
C MET A 115 20.54 -14.22 0.04
N ASP A 116 21.79 -14.65 0.34
CA ASP A 116 22.11 -15.39 1.56
C ASP A 116 22.35 -14.46 2.77
N ALA A 117 22.68 -13.19 2.55
CA ALA A 117 22.94 -12.24 3.63
C ALA A 117 21.62 -11.76 4.25
N LEU A 118 21.53 -11.73 5.58
CA LEU A 118 20.35 -11.28 6.34
C LEU A 118 19.08 -12.14 6.13
N ASN A 119 19.17 -13.29 5.49
CA ASN A 119 18.05 -14.19 5.23
C ASN A 119 17.85 -15.20 6.37
N ILE A 120 17.69 -14.71 7.61
CA ILE A 120 17.65 -15.54 8.83
C ILE A 120 16.43 -16.49 8.84
N ALA A 121 15.27 -16.01 8.42
CA ALA A 121 14.05 -16.81 8.39
C ALA A 121 14.01 -17.78 7.19
N GLY A 122 14.80 -17.54 6.14
CA GLY A 122 14.80 -18.33 4.91
C GLY A 122 13.61 -17.99 3.98
N ASP A 123 13.03 -16.82 4.15
CA ASP A 123 11.88 -16.30 3.39
C ASP A 123 12.22 -14.99 2.63
N GLU A 124 13.51 -14.69 2.48
CA GLU A 124 14.07 -13.51 1.81
C GLU A 124 13.79 -12.19 2.52
N MET A 125 13.18 -12.20 3.70
CA MET A 125 12.99 -11.02 4.52
C MET A 125 14.28 -10.71 5.29
N MET A 126 14.82 -9.50 5.09
CA MET A 126 16.07 -9.06 5.74
C MET A 126 15.84 -8.18 6.97
N GLY A 127 14.67 -7.59 7.11
CA GLY A 127 14.38 -6.68 8.22
C GLY A 127 13.04 -5.98 8.08
N ILE A 128 12.89 -4.89 8.83
CA ILE A 128 11.65 -4.11 8.88
C ILE A 128 11.99 -2.62 8.82
N VAL A 129 11.27 -1.85 8.01
CA VAL A 129 11.28 -0.38 8.06
C VAL A 129 10.07 0.12 8.83
N GLU A 130 10.27 1.01 9.79
CA GLU A 130 9.21 1.69 10.55
C GLU A 130 9.36 3.20 10.40
N ILE A 131 8.25 3.88 10.07
CA ILE A 131 8.18 5.33 9.87
C ILE A 131 7.05 5.87 10.75
N PRO A 132 7.33 6.27 12.00
CA PRO A 132 6.32 6.59 13.01
C PRO A 132 5.41 7.75 12.61
N LYS A 133 5.93 8.80 11.99
CA LYS A 133 5.17 9.99 11.57
C LYS A 133 4.00 9.67 10.65
N ILE A 134 4.12 8.64 9.81
CA ILE A 134 3.08 8.23 8.85
C ILE A 134 2.48 6.86 9.15
N ASP A 135 2.73 6.33 10.36
CA ASP A 135 2.21 5.03 10.87
C ASP A 135 2.45 3.86 9.91
N ILE A 136 3.68 3.76 9.39
CA ILE A 136 4.10 2.69 8.48
C ILE A 136 5.06 1.74 9.21
N LYS A 137 4.81 0.44 9.09
CA LYS A 137 5.72 -0.64 9.45
C LYS A 137 5.65 -1.71 8.36
N LEU A 138 6.72 -1.86 7.57
CA LEU A 138 6.78 -2.74 6.41
C LEU A 138 7.94 -3.73 6.53
N PRO A 139 7.75 -5.00 6.10
CA PRO A 139 8.86 -5.90 5.90
C PRO A 139 9.74 -5.41 4.74
N ILE A 140 11.04 -5.58 4.86
CA ILE A 140 12.03 -5.33 3.82
C ILE A 140 12.47 -6.69 3.28
N TYR A 141 12.25 -6.91 1.99
CA TYR A 141 12.70 -8.11 1.29
C TYR A 141 13.92 -7.82 0.42
N HIS A 142 14.64 -8.88 0.08
CA HIS A 142 15.61 -8.81 -0.99
C HIS A 142 14.92 -8.42 -2.29
N THR A 143 15.67 -7.75 -3.17
CA THR A 143 15.29 -7.24 -4.48
C THR A 143 14.16 -6.19 -4.49
N THR A 144 13.99 -5.57 -5.63
CA THR A 144 12.88 -4.65 -5.90
C THR A 144 11.94 -5.24 -6.97
N ASP A 145 11.80 -6.56 -6.98
CA ASP A 145 10.93 -7.25 -7.92
C ASP A 145 9.48 -6.85 -7.75
N GLU A 146 8.73 -6.94 -8.85
CA GLU A 146 7.33 -6.50 -8.88
C GLU A 146 6.48 -7.22 -7.82
N ASP A 147 6.74 -8.50 -7.58
CA ASP A 147 5.99 -9.28 -6.59
C ASP A 147 6.31 -8.88 -5.15
N VAL A 148 7.54 -8.45 -4.87
CA VAL A 148 7.95 -7.83 -3.60
C VAL A 148 7.26 -6.49 -3.44
N LEU A 149 7.45 -5.58 -4.40
CA LEU A 149 6.97 -4.20 -4.30
C LEU A 149 5.44 -4.07 -4.28
N LYS A 150 4.68 -5.09 -4.74
CA LYS A 150 3.22 -5.13 -4.62
C LYS A 150 2.71 -5.19 -3.18
N GLN A 151 3.53 -5.69 -2.25
CA GLN A 151 3.06 -6.02 -0.88
C GLN A 151 3.98 -5.54 0.25
N ALA A 152 5.24 -5.19 -0.05
CA ALA A 152 6.29 -4.90 0.92
C ALA A 152 7.21 -3.78 0.44
N ALA A 153 8.23 -3.48 1.23
CA ALA A 153 9.40 -2.74 0.79
C ALA A 153 10.44 -3.72 0.26
N GLY A 154 11.19 -3.30 -0.76
CA GLY A 154 12.28 -4.06 -1.35
C GLY A 154 13.60 -3.30 -1.21
N HIS A 155 14.67 -4.02 -0.93
CA HIS A 155 16.02 -3.48 -0.92
C HIS A 155 16.58 -3.46 -2.34
N LEU A 156 17.14 -2.33 -2.76
CA LEU A 156 17.76 -2.19 -4.08
C LEU A 156 19.10 -2.92 -4.10
N GLU A 157 19.16 -4.04 -4.83
CA GLU A 157 20.40 -4.78 -5.07
C GLU A 157 21.48 -3.87 -5.66
N GLY A 158 22.70 -3.98 -5.17
CA GLY A 158 23.82 -3.10 -5.52
C GLY A 158 23.95 -1.86 -4.63
N SER A 159 22.96 -1.54 -3.79
CA SER A 159 23.13 -0.63 -2.66
C SER A 159 23.64 -1.39 -1.42
N SER A 160 24.13 -0.68 -0.40
CA SER A 160 24.58 -1.33 0.84
C SER A 160 23.43 -2.03 1.54
N LEU A 161 23.67 -3.23 2.09
CA LEU A 161 22.73 -3.88 2.99
C LEU A 161 22.44 -2.98 4.20
N PRO A 162 21.20 -2.96 4.74
CA PRO A 162 20.76 -1.98 5.71
C PRO A 162 21.19 -2.30 7.16
N ILE A 163 22.47 -2.66 7.34
CA ILE A 163 23.09 -2.93 8.65
C ILE A 163 23.74 -1.71 9.28
N GLY A 164 23.70 -0.56 8.59
CA GLY A 164 24.43 0.63 8.99
C GLY A 164 25.94 0.52 8.79
N GLY A 165 26.67 1.48 9.36
CA GLY A 165 28.13 1.51 9.32
C GLY A 165 28.67 2.65 8.46
N LYS A 166 29.98 2.95 8.66
CA LYS A 166 30.64 4.02 7.92
C LYS A 166 30.81 3.68 6.46
N SER A 167 30.56 4.65 5.59
CA SER A 167 30.64 4.51 4.14
C SER A 167 29.63 3.48 3.60
N THR A 168 28.41 3.49 4.15
CA THR A 168 27.28 2.70 3.66
C THR A 168 26.14 3.59 3.21
N HIS A 169 25.38 3.14 2.21
CA HIS A 169 24.15 3.78 1.76
C HIS A 169 23.16 2.71 1.27
N ALA A 170 22.20 2.36 2.10
CA ALA A 170 21.15 1.43 1.75
C ALA A 170 19.97 2.15 1.07
N VAL A 171 19.37 1.51 0.08
CA VAL A 171 18.20 2.04 -0.63
C VAL A 171 17.03 1.08 -0.47
N ILE A 172 15.94 1.57 0.14
CA ILE A 172 14.73 0.81 0.41
C ILE A 172 13.59 1.42 -0.40
N SER A 173 13.00 0.63 -1.27
CA SER A 173 11.99 1.07 -2.23
C SER A 173 10.63 0.48 -1.92
N ALA A 174 9.57 1.25 -2.09
CA ALA A 174 8.20 0.75 -2.06
C ALA A 174 7.30 1.59 -2.97
N HIS A 175 6.21 0.99 -3.42
CA HIS A 175 5.25 1.68 -4.28
C HIS A 175 4.51 2.82 -3.58
N ARG A 176 4.08 3.78 -4.41
CA ARG A 176 3.17 4.86 -4.05
C ARG A 176 1.93 4.82 -4.92
N GLY A 177 0.75 5.01 -4.29
CA GLY A 177 -0.50 5.13 -5.01
C GLY A 177 -1.08 3.83 -5.54
N LEU A 178 -0.69 2.67 -4.99
CA LEU A 178 -1.36 1.42 -5.29
C LEU A 178 -2.77 1.40 -4.65
N PRO A 179 -3.82 1.06 -5.43
CA PRO A 179 -5.17 0.95 -4.87
C PRO A 179 -5.32 -0.13 -3.80
N SER A 180 -4.39 -1.09 -3.74
CA SER A 180 -4.43 -2.25 -2.86
C SER A 180 -3.60 -2.10 -1.58
N ALA A 181 -2.68 -1.14 -1.51
CA ALA A 181 -1.73 -1.02 -0.41
C ALA A 181 -1.24 0.42 -0.24
N SER A 182 -1.14 0.89 0.99
CA SER A 182 -0.59 2.23 1.28
C SER A 182 0.91 2.31 1.01
N LEU A 183 1.70 1.35 1.48
CA LEU A 183 3.16 1.29 1.33
C LEU A 183 3.80 2.68 1.59
N PHE A 184 4.57 3.23 0.65
CA PHE A 184 5.17 4.57 0.75
C PHE A 184 4.29 5.69 0.17
N THR A 185 2.94 5.52 0.17
CA THR A 185 2.01 6.52 -0.37
C THR A 185 2.17 7.89 0.29
N ASP A 186 2.38 7.92 1.59
CA ASP A 186 2.47 9.13 2.40
C ASP A 186 3.92 9.55 2.71
N LEU A 187 4.90 8.99 2.00
CA LEU A 187 6.32 9.30 2.22
C LEU A 187 6.64 10.79 2.01
N ASP A 188 5.85 11.49 1.19
CA ASP A 188 5.97 12.94 0.95
C ASP A 188 5.51 13.81 2.13
N GLN A 189 5.01 13.23 3.20
CA GLN A 189 4.67 13.93 4.44
C GLN A 189 5.87 14.03 5.40
N LEU A 190 6.99 13.35 5.11
CA LEU A 190 8.21 13.50 5.88
C LEU A 190 8.88 14.83 5.56
N GLU A 191 9.50 15.39 6.58
CA GLU A 191 10.29 16.63 6.54
C GLU A 191 11.69 16.38 7.10
N GLU A 192 12.64 17.26 6.82
CA GLU A 192 13.97 17.20 7.44
C GLU A 192 13.84 17.28 8.97
N GLY A 193 14.51 16.38 9.69
CA GLY A 193 14.44 16.22 11.14
C GLY A 193 13.47 15.13 11.62
N ASP A 194 12.63 14.56 10.73
CA ASP A 194 11.81 13.39 11.09
C ASP A 194 12.66 12.12 11.16
N HIS A 195 12.17 11.12 11.88
CA HIS A 195 12.90 9.87 12.06
C HIS A 195 12.22 8.68 11.38
N PHE A 196 13.03 7.73 10.95
CA PHE A 196 12.60 6.39 10.59
C PHE A 196 13.57 5.34 11.14
N LEU A 197 13.06 4.14 11.32
CA LEU A 197 13.79 3.04 11.94
C LEU A 197 13.98 1.88 10.96
N ILE A 198 15.13 1.24 11.04
CA ILE A 198 15.40 -0.05 10.40
C ILE A 198 15.67 -1.06 11.50
N HIS A 199 14.82 -2.08 11.58
CA HIS A 199 15.00 -3.22 12.46
C HIS A 199 15.65 -4.34 11.66
N VAL A 200 16.87 -4.69 11.99
CA VAL A 200 17.70 -5.69 11.28
C VAL A 200 18.49 -6.48 12.29
N LEU A 201 18.58 -7.80 12.09
CA LEU A 201 19.20 -8.70 13.06
C LEU A 201 18.55 -8.49 14.45
N ASN A 202 19.35 -8.18 15.46
CA ASN A 202 18.90 -7.86 16.81
C ASN A 202 19.03 -6.36 17.16
N GLU A 203 19.16 -5.50 16.14
CA GLU A 203 19.37 -4.07 16.32
C GLU A 203 18.21 -3.22 15.75
N THR A 204 18.04 -2.04 16.35
CA THR A 204 17.20 -0.97 15.83
C THR A 204 18.09 0.21 15.45
N LEU A 205 18.15 0.50 14.16
CA LEU A 205 18.91 1.59 13.58
C LEU A 205 18.01 2.78 13.37
N CYS A 206 18.33 3.93 13.98
CA CYS A 206 17.55 5.17 13.82
C CYS A 206 18.23 6.10 12.83
N TYR A 207 17.43 6.63 11.92
CA TYR A 207 17.88 7.58 10.89
C TYR A 207 17.02 8.84 10.96
N GLU A 208 17.67 10.01 11.03
CA GLU A 208 17.06 11.32 10.93
C GLU A 208 17.12 11.80 9.47
N VAL A 209 15.98 12.23 8.94
CA VAL A 209 15.87 12.75 7.58
C VAL A 209 16.72 14.01 7.43
N ASP A 210 17.73 13.95 6.57
CA ASP A 210 18.64 15.05 6.31
C ASP A 210 18.44 15.72 4.96
N LYS A 211 17.82 15.03 4.00
CA LYS A 211 17.55 15.58 2.67
C LYS A 211 16.37 14.91 2.00
N ILE A 212 15.61 15.69 1.24
CA ILE A 212 14.51 15.22 0.41
C ILE A 212 14.74 15.69 -1.03
N PHE A 213 14.71 14.75 -1.97
CA PHE A 213 14.95 15.03 -3.39
C PHE A 213 13.77 14.57 -4.23
N VAL A 214 13.51 15.30 -5.31
CA VAL A 214 12.69 14.79 -6.42
C VAL A 214 13.58 14.78 -7.65
N VAL A 215 13.80 13.59 -8.19
CA VAL A 215 14.75 13.36 -9.29
C VAL A 215 14.09 12.54 -10.40
N LYS A 216 14.70 12.56 -11.59
CA LYS A 216 14.30 11.64 -12.66
C LYS A 216 14.80 10.22 -12.39
N PRO A 217 14.16 9.18 -12.95
CA PRO A 217 14.58 7.79 -12.78
C PRO A 217 16.05 7.53 -13.11
N GLU A 218 16.60 8.29 -14.08
CA GLU A 218 17.99 8.14 -14.52
C GLU A 218 19.00 8.83 -13.60
N GLU A 219 18.55 9.69 -12.70
CA GLU A 219 19.39 10.50 -11.80
C GLU A 219 19.63 9.78 -10.48
N THR A 220 20.48 8.77 -10.48
CA THR A 220 20.78 7.91 -9.31
C THR A 220 22.02 8.34 -8.51
N SER A 221 22.66 9.44 -8.89
CA SER A 221 23.88 9.95 -8.21
C SER A 221 23.67 10.26 -6.72
N SER A 222 22.43 10.61 -6.32
CA SER A 222 22.06 10.85 -4.91
C SER A 222 22.03 9.59 -4.05
N LEU A 223 22.10 8.40 -4.67
CA LEU A 223 22.10 7.11 -4.00
C LEU A 223 23.53 6.55 -3.79
N ALA A 224 24.55 7.27 -4.24
CA ALA A 224 25.93 6.85 -4.10
C ALA A 224 26.37 6.84 -2.62
N VAL A 225 27.29 5.92 -2.29
CA VAL A 225 27.92 5.89 -0.97
C VAL A 225 28.75 7.16 -0.77
N GLU A 226 28.57 7.82 0.37
CA GLU A 226 29.39 8.94 0.80
C GLU A 226 30.40 8.50 1.86
N GLU A 227 31.68 8.81 1.65
CA GLU A 227 32.77 8.38 2.54
C GLU A 227 32.53 8.82 3.99
N GLY A 228 32.62 7.89 4.91
CA GLY A 228 32.48 8.09 6.35
C GLY A 228 31.05 8.29 6.85
N LYS A 229 30.06 8.32 5.97
CA LYS A 229 28.64 8.44 6.34
C LYS A 229 27.94 7.10 6.41
N ASP A 230 26.91 7.04 7.24
CA ASP A 230 25.96 5.95 7.39
C ASP A 230 24.59 6.50 6.95
N LEU A 231 24.14 6.07 5.75
CA LEU A 231 22.97 6.62 5.09
C LEU A 231 21.98 5.54 4.72
N VAL A 232 20.69 5.89 4.79
CA VAL A 232 19.59 5.13 4.20
C VAL A 232 18.70 6.07 3.40
N THR A 233 18.30 5.66 2.20
CA THR A 233 17.31 6.38 1.39
C THR A 233 16.05 5.54 1.21
N LEU A 234 14.90 6.13 1.60
CA LEU A 234 13.57 5.62 1.27
C LEU A 234 13.18 6.17 -0.10
N LEU A 235 12.83 5.28 -1.05
CA LEU A 235 12.59 5.62 -2.44
C LEU A 235 11.18 5.24 -2.87
N THR A 236 10.48 6.18 -3.51
CA THR A 236 9.17 5.91 -4.12
C THR A 236 8.95 6.73 -5.39
N CYS A 237 7.88 6.42 -6.12
CA CYS A 237 7.47 7.19 -7.30
C CYS A 237 6.74 8.48 -6.93
N THR A 238 6.90 9.52 -7.75
CA THR A 238 6.20 10.81 -7.64
C THR A 238 6.01 11.42 -9.05
N PRO A 239 5.05 12.36 -9.27
CA PRO A 239 3.88 12.67 -8.43
C PRO A 239 2.90 11.50 -8.30
N TYR A 240 2.06 11.53 -7.27
CA TYR A 240 1.05 10.49 -7.01
C TYR A 240 0.22 10.17 -8.27
N GLY A 241 0.19 8.89 -8.66
CA GLY A 241 -0.58 8.40 -9.81
C GLY A 241 0.00 8.75 -11.19
N VAL A 242 1.02 9.63 -11.28
CA VAL A 242 1.73 9.98 -12.53
C VAL A 242 3.05 9.21 -12.64
N ASN A 243 3.82 9.14 -11.54
CA ASN A 243 5.00 8.28 -11.36
C ASN A 243 6.15 8.54 -12.34
N THR A 244 6.29 9.78 -12.83
CA THR A 244 7.34 10.17 -13.80
C THR A 244 8.69 10.47 -13.15
N GLU A 245 8.71 10.69 -11.84
CA GLU A 245 9.89 11.05 -11.06
C GLU A 245 10.02 10.10 -9.86
N ARG A 246 11.13 10.25 -9.12
CA ARG A 246 11.39 9.53 -7.87
C ARG A 246 11.49 10.51 -6.72
N LEU A 247 10.79 10.22 -5.63
CA LEU A 247 10.94 10.88 -4.34
C LEU A 247 11.95 10.07 -3.53
N LEU A 248 13.02 10.72 -3.11
CA LEU A 248 14.09 10.19 -2.28
C LEU A 248 14.04 10.93 -0.93
N VAL A 249 13.78 10.19 0.15
CA VAL A 249 13.86 10.68 1.52
C VAL A 249 15.06 10.03 2.15
N ARG A 250 16.16 10.80 2.28
CA ARG A 250 17.43 10.32 2.80
C ARG A 250 17.54 10.64 4.28
N GLY A 251 18.00 9.66 5.06
CA GLY A 251 18.36 9.84 6.47
C GLY A 251 19.82 9.48 6.73
N HIS A 252 20.38 10.13 7.73
CA HIS A 252 21.67 9.80 8.30
C HIS A 252 21.51 9.16 9.67
N ARG A 253 22.44 8.29 10.06
CA ARG A 253 22.41 7.57 11.34
C ARG A 253 22.48 8.50 12.52
N VAL A 254 21.54 8.31 13.48
CA VAL A 254 21.52 8.99 14.78
C VAL A 254 21.35 7.97 15.91
N PRO A 255 21.70 8.31 17.18
CA PRO A 255 21.36 7.45 18.32
C PRO A 255 19.85 7.26 18.43
N TYR A 256 19.43 6.02 18.68
CA TYR A 256 18.00 5.73 18.88
C TYR A 256 17.55 6.17 20.27
N VAL A 257 16.60 7.11 20.34
CA VAL A 257 15.93 7.55 21.55
C VAL A 257 14.42 7.30 21.39
N GLU A 258 13.92 6.25 22.05
CA GLU A 258 12.54 5.77 21.89
C GLU A 258 11.49 6.86 22.13
N GLN A 259 11.73 7.76 23.10
CA GLN A 259 10.79 8.82 23.46
C GLN A 259 10.64 9.86 22.34
N GLU A 260 11.73 10.26 21.69
CA GLU A 260 11.72 11.25 20.61
C GLU A 260 10.97 10.71 19.40
N VAL A 261 11.26 9.46 19.02
CA VAL A 261 10.60 8.78 17.89
C VAL A 261 9.12 8.49 18.18
N ALA A 262 8.75 8.20 19.44
CA ALA A 262 7.36 7.94 19.81
C ALA A 262 6.50 9.22 19.77
N ASP A 263 7.09 10.37 20.09
CA ASP A 263 6.41 11.67 20.07
C ASP A 263 6.10 12.17 18.64
N GLU A 264 6.78 11.65 17.64
CA GLU A 264 6.52 11.94 16.22
C GLU A 264 5.25 11.29 15.66
N LYS A 265 4.71 10.28 16.36
CA LYS A 265 3.43 9.68 15.95
C LYS A 265 2.37 10.75 15.90
N THR A 266 2.08 11.20 14.69
CA THR A 266 1.06 12.23 14.47
C THR A 266 -0.28 11.66 14.96
N PRO A 267 -0.95 12.27 15.96
CA PRO A 267 -2.34 11.94 16.21
C PRO A 267 -3.09 12.20 14.92
N LEU A 268 -4.03 11.35 14.55
CA LEU A 268 -4.87 11.27 13.31
C LEU A 268 -5.42 12.61 12.75
N ASN A 269 -4.86 13.76 13.09
CA ASN A 269 -5.27 15.11 12.72
C ASN A 269 -4.79 15.56 11.33
N GLY A 270 -3.88 14.83 10.71
CA GLY A 270 -3.52 15.05 9.31
C GLY A 270 -4.49 14.30 8.40
N ILE A 271 -5.67 14.92 8.12
CA ILE A 271 -6.54 14.43 7.05
C ILE A 271 -5.82 14.67 5.72
N SER A 272 -4.92 13.77 5.34
CA SER A 272 -4.41 13.74 3.98
C SER A 272 -5.60 13.46 3.04
N LEU A 273 -5.93 14.43 2.20
CA LEU A 273 -7.02 14.29 1.21
C LEU A 273 -6.78 13.12 0.25
N HIS A 274 -5.52 12.67 0.10
CA HIS A 274 -5.14 11.56 -0.76
C HIS A 274 -5.43 10.20 -0.12
N THR A 275 -5.29 10.07 1.20
CA THR A 275 -5.50 8.81 1.93
C THR A 275 -6.88 8.67 2.54
N ASN A 276 -7.70 9.74 2.61
CA ASN A 276 -9.06 9.68 3.15
C ASN A 276 -10.10 9.13 2.17
N TYR A 277 -9.81 7.96 1.60
CA TYR A 277 -10.81 7.18 0.87
C TYR A 277 -12.12 7.03 1.66
N LEU A 278 -12.03 6.88 2.98
CA LEU A 278 -13.18 6.73 3.85
C LEU A 278 -14.10 7.95 3.80
N LEU A 279 -13.53 9.15 3.76
CA LEU A 279 -14.30 10.40 3.62
C LEU A 279 -15.02 10.43 2.27
N TRP A 280 -14.36 10.10 1.19
CA TRP A 280 -14.95 10.05 -0.15
C TRP A 280 -16.03 8.98 -0.28
N VAL A 281 -15.82 7.81 0.36
CA VAL A 281 -16.82 6.74 0.46
C VAL A 281 -18.05 7.24 1.21
N ILE A 282 -17.88 7.90 2.36
CA ILE A 282 -19.00 8.47 3.13
C ILE A 282 -19.75 9.51 2.31
N ILE A 283 -19.04 10.44 1.66
CA ILE A 283 -19.65 11.45 0.78
C ILE A 283 -20.45 10.78 -0.35
N GLY A 284 -19.88 9.79 -1.02
CA GLY A 284 -20.54 9.01 -2.07
C GLY A 284 -21.80 8.31 -1.58
N LEU A 285 -21.75 7.67 -0.41
CA LEU A 285 -22.91 7.02 0.21
C LEU A 285 -24.01 8.04 0.57
N VAL A 286 -23.64 9.19 1.12
CA VAL A 286 -24.60 10.25 1.46
C VAL A 286 -25.29 10.77 0.19
N ILE A 287 -24.53 11.09 -0.87
CA ILE A 287 -25.07 11.56 -2.15
C ILE A 287 -26.02 10.51 -2.74
N THR A 288 -25.62 9.25 -2.74
CA THR A 288 -26.42 8.15 -3.27
C THR A 288 -27.71 7.94 -2.48
N THR A 289 -27.63 8.02 -1.15
CA THR A 289 -28.80 7.90 -0.28
C THR A 289 -29.78 9.04 -0.52
N ILE A 290 -29.30 10.28 -0.65
CA ILE A 290 -30.12 11.46 -1.00
C ILE A 290 -30.78 11.26 -2.37
N PHE A 291 -30.03 10.78 -3.36
CA PHE A 291 -30.58 10.55 -4.71
C PHE A 291 -31.69 9.49 -4.70
N ILE A 292 -31.49 8.38 -4.00
CA ILE A 292 -32.52 7.33 -3.85
C ILE A 292 -33.74 7.88 -3.13
N LEU A 293 -33.56 8.68 -2.08
CA LEU A 293 -34.65 9.29 -1.35
C LEU A 293 -35.47 10.25 -2.23
N VAL A 294 -34.82 11.08 -3.04
CA VAL A 294 -35.46 11.99 -4.00
C VAL A 294 -36.26 11.20 -5.03
N LEU A 295 -35.71 10.12 -5.58
CA LEU A 295 -36.45 9.26 -6.53
C LEU A 295 -37.67 8.61 -5.88
N TYR A 296 -37.53 8.11 -4.66
CA TYR A 296 -38.64 7.52 -3.89
C TYR A 296 -39.73 8.51 -3.61
N LEU A 297 -39.40 9.73 -3.17
CA LEU A 297 -40.36 10.79 -2.91
C LEU A 297 -41.09 11.25 -4.20
N LYS A 298 -40.37 11.32 -5.33
CA LYS A 298 -40.92 11.62 -6.64
C LYS A 298 -41.90 10.54 -7.11
N GLU A 299 -41.58 9.28 -6.94
CA GLU A 299 -42.43 8.14 -7.27
C GLU A 299 -43.70 8.15 -6.38
N LYS A 300 -43.57 8.42 -5.08
CA LYS A 300 -44.67 8.52 -4.13
C LYS A 300 -45.63 9.68 -4.47
N LYS A 301 -45.09 10.85 -4.87
CA LYS A 301 -45.89 12.00 -5.34
C LYS A 301 -46.69 11.67 -6.61
N LEU A 302 -46.05 10.97 -7.56
CA LEU A 302 -46.71 10.55 -8.80
C LEU A 302 -47.82 9.53 -8.56
N GLN A 303 -47.62 8.59 -7.62
CA GLN A 303 -48.68 7.63 -7.24
C GLN A 303 -49.85 8.30 -6.53
N LYS A 304 -49.60 9.29 -5.65
CA LYS A 304 -50.66 10.04 -4.98
C LYS A 304 -51.53 10.84 -5.99
N LYS A 305 -50.86 11.52 -6.95
CA LYS A 305 -51.58 12.22 -8.04
C LYS A 305 -52.44 11.29 -8.90
N LYS A 306 -51.98 10.05 -9.13
CA LYS A 306 -52.73 9.07 -9.94
C LYS A 306 -53.94 8.51 -9.23
N ASN A 307 -53.89 8.40 -7.90
CA ASN A 307 -55.02 7.95 -7.08
C ASN A 307 -56.08 9.06 -6.84
N GLU A 308 -55.71 10.36 -6.96
CA GLU A 308 -56.62 11.48 -6.83
C GLU A 308 -57.37 11.81 -8.15
N THR A 309 -56.90 11.27 -9.27
CA THR A 309 -57.50 11.46 -10.62
C THR A 309 -58.26 10.22 -11.13
N SER A 310 -58.40 9.18 -10.35
CA SER A 310 -59.13 7.93 -10.62
C SER A 310 -60.33 7.80 -9.69
#